data_8553696c1e41fcca1007a3df74fcfe61
#
_entry.id   8553696c1e41fcca1007a3df74fcfe61
#
_cell.length_a   1.000
_cell.length_b   1.000
_cell.length_c   1.000
_cell.angle_alpha   90.00
_cell.angle_beta   90.00
_cell.angle_gamma   90.00
#
_symmetry.space_group_name_H-M   'P 1'
#
loop_
_entity.id
_entity.type
_entity.pdbx_description
1 polymer ?
#
loop_
_entity_poly.entity_id
_entity_poly.type
_entity_poly.pdbx_seq_one_letter_code
_entity_poly.pdbx_strand_id
1 'polypeptide(L)'
;MAQSEIVITEVKDKAGREAFVDLIYRLNASDPNFVPQLRSEEIERYTPGGNPYFEHARCQLFLAKRDGAVVGRIAAHIDELALAQPPEQGMGPGTGMWGALQAEDDEVAAALIQTAEQWLRGQGMNRVLAPMTLSVWEEPGLLIKGFDHPPTIMMGHNPPHHRSWIEDAGYKGVKTLATYDLDITQVYPPLIQRIVQSGEKNERIRIRDVDLKNFDREVEIICSILNDAWSDNWGFVPFTPT
;
A
#
# COMPACT_ATOMS: atom_id res chain seq x y z
N MET A 1 -11.14 -18.39 32.01
CA MET A 1 -10.75 -17.00 32.26
C MET A 1 -11.64 -16.16 31.36
N ALA A 2 -12.24 -15.09 31.86
CA ALA A 2 -13.03 -14.20 30.99
C ALA A 2 -12.07 -13.61 29.95
N GLN A 3 -12.41 -13.74 28.68
CA GLN A 3 -11.68 -13.08 27.59
C GLN A 3 -11.82 -11.57 27.80
N SER A 4 -10.71 -10.83 27.84
CA SER A 4 -10.75 -9.38 28.00
C SER A 4 -11.39 -8.75 26.77
N GLU A 5 -12.28 -7.80 26.97
CA GLU A 5 -13.02 -7.13 25.90
C GLU A 5 -12.08 -6.37 24.96
N ILE A 6 -12.28 -6.55 23.64
CA ILE A 6 -11.58 -5.78 22.61
C ILE A 6 -12.37 -4.49 22.38
N VAL A 7 -11.69 -3.35 22.59
CA VAL A 7 -12.26 -2.01 22.35
C VAL A 7 -11.58 -1.40 21.14
N ILE A 8 -12.35 -1.10 20.06
CA ILE A 8 -11.84 -0.41 18.88
C ILE A 8 -12.07 1.09 19.04
N THR A 9 -11.03 1.87 18.76
CA THR A 9 -11.05 3.34 18.83
C THR A 9 -10.56 3.98 17.57
N GLU A 10 -11.20 5.06 17.12
CA GLU A 10 -10.70 5.90 16.04
C GLU A 10 -9.46 6.70 16.50
N VAL A 11 -8.49 6.81 15.61
CA VAL A 11 -7.32 7.69 15.80
C VAL A 11 -7.68 9.10 15.35
N LYS A 12 -7.58 10.07 16.25
CA LYS A 12 -7.98 11.47 16.00
C LYS A 12 -6.85 12.48 16.18
N ASP A 13 -5.77 12.08 16.83
CA ASP A 13 -4.68 12.99 17.20
C ASP A 13 -3.30 12.41 16.91
N LYS A 14 -2.28 13.20 17.19
CA LYS A 14 -0.88 12.82 16.99
C LYS A 14 -0.49 11.59 17.83
N ALA A 15 -0.89 11.58 19.11
CA ALA A 15 -0.54 10.47 20.01
C ALA A 15 -1.14 9.14 19.53
N GLY A 16 -2.36 9.17 19.03
CA GLY A 16 -2.99 8.00 18.41
C GLY A 16 -2.26 7.55 17.14
N ARG A 17 -1.80 8.47 16.29
CA ARG A 17 -0.99 8.11 15.11
C ARG A 17 0.37 7.51 15.49
N GLU A 18 1.02 8.06 16.51
CA GLU A 18 2.26 7.49 17.04
C GLU A 18 2.05 6.07 17.56
N ALA A 19 0.99 5.83 18.34
CA ALA A 19 0.64 4.49 18.81
C ALA A 19 0.28 3.53 17.66
N PHE A 20 -0.37 4.03 16.59
CA PHE A 20 -0.67 3.28 15.38
C PHE A 20 0.62 2.84 14.68
N VAL A 21 1.59 3.73 14.54
CA VAL A 21 2.88 3.43 13.90
C VAL A 21 3.72 2.51 14.78
N ASP A 22 3.82 2.78 16.08
CA ASP A 22 4.68 2.04 17.00
C ASP A 22 4.31 0.54 17.12
N LEU A 23 3.05 0.20 16.85
CA LEU A 23 2.58 -1.19 16.95
C LEU A 23 3.31 -2.14 15.99
N ILE A 24 3.62 -1.71 14.75
CA ILE A 24 4.27 -2.59 13.78
C ILE A 24 5.67 -3.01 14.23
N TYR A 25 6.41 -2.08 14.83
CA TYR A 25 7.76 -2.38 15.34
C TYR A 25 7.71 -3.39 16.48
N ARG A 26 6.73 -3.25 17.38
CA ARG A 26 6.55 -4.15 18.51
C ARG A 26 6.17 -5.56 18.07
N LEU A 27 5.19 -5.68 17.16
CA LEU A 27 4.68 -7.00 16.74
C LEU A 27 5.64 -7.76 15.84
N ASN A 28 6.49 -7.05 15.08
CA ASN A 28 7.43 -7.68 14.16
C ASN A 28 8.88 -7.73 14.71
N ALA A 29 9.11 -7.36 15.98
CA ALA A 29 10.45 -7.28 16.58
C ALA A 29 11.22 -8.61 16.55
N SER A 30 10.54 -9.75 16.51
CA SER A 30 11.14 -11.08 16.45
C SER A 30 11.30 -11.65 15.04
N ASP A 31 10.79 -10.97 14.02
CA ASP A 31 10.93 -11.41 12.64
C ASP A 31 12.27 -10.94 12.07
N PRO A 32 13.20 -11.87 11.71
CA PRO A 32 14.52 -11.51 11.20
C PRO A 32 14.49 -10.86 9.82
N ASN A 33 13.38 -10.99 9.09
CA ASN A 33 13.19 -10.40 7.75
C ASN A 33 12.41 -9.09 7.80
N PHE A 34 11.92 -8.68 8.96
CA PHE A 34 11.25 -7.39 9.07
C PHE A 34 12.25 -6.23 8.94
N VAL A 35 12.00 -5.35 7.98
CA VAL A 35 12.78 -4.11 7.78
C VAL A 35 11.95 -2.94 8.27
N PRO A 36 12.27 -2.37 9.45
CA PRO A 36 11.53 -1.24 9.98
C PRO A 36 11.73 0.01 9.13
N GLN A 37 10.64 0.64 8.75
CA GLN A 37 10.65 1.96 8.11
C GLN A 37 11.09 3.04 9.13
N LEU A 38 11.50 4.22 8.64
CA LEU A 38 11.82 5.33 9.53
C LEU A 38 10.53 5.83 10.22
N ARG A 39 10.53 5.78 11.56
CA ARG A 39 9.35 6.11 12.38
C ARG A 39 8.74 7.48 12.05
N SER A 40 9.57 8.49 11.77
CA SER A 40 9.12 9.83 11.40
C SER A 40 8.36 9.84 10.08
N GLU A 41 8.86 9.12 9.08
CA GLU A 41 8.24 8.98 7.76
C GLU A 41 6.93 8.20 7.84
N GLU A 42 6.88 7.13 8.65
CA GLU A 42 5.65 6.39 8.89
C GLU A 42 4.57 7.24 9.59
N ILE A 43 4.93 8.11 10.53
CA ILE A 43 3.98 9.04 11.15
C ILE A 43 3.48 10.05 10.10
N GLU A 44 4.36 10.58 9.27
CA GLU A 44 4.02 11.52 8.20
C GLU A 44 3.12 10.88 7.15
N ARG A 45 3.39 9.63 6.77
CA ARG A 45 2.57 8.81 5.84
C ARG A 45 1.08 8.83 6.23
N TYR A 46 0.75 8.74 7.51
CA TYR A 46 -0.63 8.76 8.02
C TYR A 46 -1.09 10.13 8.53
N THR A 47 -0.36 11.20 8.21
CA THR A 47 -0.72 12.56 8.65
C THR A 47 -1.29 13.35 7.48
N PRO A 48 -2.55 13.82 7.56
CA PRO A 48 -3.09 14.76 6.58
C PRO A 48 -2.20 15.99 6.45
N GLY A 49 -1.87 16.37 5.20
CA GLY A 49 -0.93 17.45 4.88
C GLY A 49 0.55 17.05 4.86
N GLY A 50 0.91 15.86 5.37
CA GLY A 50 2.24 15.26 5.22
C GLY A 50 2.35 14.36 4.00
N ASN A 51 1.27 13.66 3.65
CA ASN A 51 1.21 12.77 2.50
C ASN A 51 0.24 13.33 1.44
N PRO A 52 0.67 13.54 0.18
CA PRO A 52 -0.16 14.02 -0.93
C PRO A 52 -1.40 13.13 -1.20
N TYR A 53 -1.36 11.87 -0.80
CA TYR A 53 -2.51 10.97 -0.88
C TYR A 53 -3.79 11.58 -0.30
N PHE A 54 -3.70 12.34 0.77
CA PHE A 54 -4.84 12.96 1.43
C PHE A 54 -5.45 14.16 0.66
N GLU A 55 -4.86 14.58 -0.45
CA GLU A 55 -5.45 15.60 -1.33
C GLU A 55 -6.66 15.07 -2.10
N HIS A 56 -6.67 13.74 -2.34
CA HIS A 56 -7.74 13.07 -3.09
C HIS A 56 -8.34 11.87 -2.36
N ALA A 57 -7.94 11.60 -1.11
CA ALA A 57 -8.39 10.45 -0.36
C ALA A 57 -8.86 10.78 1.06
N ARG A 58 -9.74 9.93 1.57
CA ARG A 58 -10.21 9.95 2.97
C ARG A 58 -9.73 8.67 3.65
N CYS A 59 -9.16 8.81 4.84
CA CYS A 59 -8.66 7.68 5.60
C CYS A 59 -9.06 7.80 7.07
N GLN A 60 -9.48 6.68 7.65
CA GLN A 60 -9.71 6.54 9.08
C GLN A 60 -8.83 5.43 9.63
N LEU A 61 -8.01 5.78 10.61
CA LEU A 61 -7.16 4.84 11.34
C LEU A 61 -7.90 4.34 12.57
N PHE A 62 -7.77 3.04 12.86
CA PHE A 62 -8.35 2.40 14.04
C PHE A 62 -7.28 1.67 14.85
N LEU A 63 -7.43 1.71 16.15
CA LEU A 63 -6.65 0.94 17.12
C LEU A 63 -7.57 0.00 17.91
N ALA A 64 -7.16 -1.26 18.00
CA ALA A 64 -7.75 -2.22 18.93
C ALA A 64 -6.97 -2.18 20.26
N LYS A 65 -7.70 -2.17 21.35
CA LYS A 65 -7.15 -2.21 22.71
C LYS A 65 -7.75 -3.38 23.49
N ARG A 66 -6.90 -4.04 24.28
CA ARG A 66 -7.27 -5.08 25.22
C ARG A 66 -6.61 -4.74 26.57
N ASP A 67 -7.38 -4.61 27.63
CA ASP A 67 -6.92 -4.17 28.96
C ASP A 67 -6.13 -2.84 28.92
N GLY A 68 -6.51 -1.93 28.02
CA GLY A 68 -5.85 -0.63 27.83
C GLY A 68 -4.59 -0.67 26.96
N ALA A 69 -4.04 -1.82 26.67
CA ALA A 69 -2.90 -1.97 25.76
C ALA A 69 -3.35 -1.99 24.29
N VAL A 70 -2.59 -1.35 23.40
CA VAL A 70 -2.82 -1.41 21.95
C VAL A 70 -2.38 -2.79 21.45
N VAL A 71 -3.32 -3.56 20.88
CA VAL A 71 -3.10 -4.94 20.42
C VAL A 71 -3.33 -5.12 18.93
N GLY A 72 -3.83 -4.09 18.23
CA GLY A 72 -4.04 -4.15 16.79
C GLY A 72 -4.28 -2.78 16.17
N ARG A 73 -4.10 -2.72 14.84
CA ARG A 73 -4.33 -1.52 14.02
C ARG A 73 -4.87 -1.88 12.63
N ILE A 74 -5.61 -0.98 12.02
CA ILE A 74 -6.04 -1.04 10.61
C ILE A 74 -6.32 0.38 10.10
N ALA A 75 -6.12 0.60 8.80
CA ALA A 75 -6.47 1.84 8.10
C ALA A 75 -7.56 1.55 7.08
N ALA A 76 -8.73 2.20 7.17
CA ALA A 76 -9.78 2.15 6.15
C ALA A 76 -9.74 3.44 5.34
N HIS A 77 -9.82 3.35 4.01
CA HIS A 77 -9.67 4.53 3.17
C HIS A 77 -10.43 4.44 1.85
N ILE A 78 -10.65 5.60 1.25
CA ILE A 78 -11.34 5.77 -0.02
C ILE A 78 -10.55 6.80 -0.81
N ASP A 79 -10.15 6.43 -2.01
CA ASP A 79 -9.41 7.28 -2.93
C ASP A 79 -10.30 7.68 -4.11
N GLU A 80 -10.57 8.96 -4.28
CA GLU A 80 -11.43 9.49 -5.34
C GLU A 80 -10.85 9.23 -6.73
N LEU A 81 -9.52 9.20 -6.87
CA LEU A 81 -8.86 8.83 -8.13
C LEU A 81 -9.06 7.35 -8.47
N ALA A 82 -9.04 6.48 -7.45
CA ALA A 82 -9.33 5.06 -7.61
C ALA A 82 -10.81 4.82 -7.97
N LEU A 83 -11.74 5.56 -7.35
CA LEU A 83 -13.17 5.50 -7.67
C LEU A 83 -13.47 5.93 -9.11
N ALA A 84 -12.66 6.83 -9.68
CA ALA A 84 -12.81 7.30 -11.05
C ALA A 84 -12.30 6.31 -12.11
N GLN A 85 -11.58 5.23 -11.69
CA GLN A 85 -11.04 4.25 -12.62
C GLN A 85 -12.12 3.28 -13.13
N PRO A 86 -11.93 2.68 -14.31
CA PRO A 86 -12.81 1.64 -14.83
C PRO A 86 -12.85 0.41 -13.91
N PRO A 87 -14.03 -0.14 -13.60
CA PRO A 87 -14.16 -1.30 -12.70
C PRO A 87 -13.38 -2.55 -13.16
N GLU A 88 -13.22 -2.73 -14.47
CA GLU A 88 -12.45 -3.82 -15.08
C GLU A 88 -10.96 -3.75 -14.77
N GLN A 89 -10.46 -2.60 -14.39
CA GLN A 89 -9.07 -2.40 -13.93
C GLN A 89 -8.89 -2.67 -12.42
N GLY A 90 -9.90 -3.21 -11.75
CA GLY A 90 -9.80 -3.64 -10.36
C GLY A 90 -10.23 -2.59 -9.33
N MET A 91 -10.25 -1.32 -9.68
CA MET A 91 -10.76 -0.20 -8.87
C MET A 91 -12.20 0.15 -9.30
N GLY A 92 -12.62 1.38 -9.18
CA GLY A 92 -13.87 1.90 -9.72
C GLY A 92 -14.92 2.24 -8.68
N PRO A 93 -16.09 2.75 -9.13
CA PRO A 93 -17.13 3.24 -8.25
C PRO A 93 -17.56 2.25 -7.17
N GLY A 94 -17.74 2.75 -5.95
CA GLY A 94 -18.19 1.95 -4.82
C GLY A 94 -17.12 1.07 -4.17
N THR A 95 -15.85 1.15 -4.61
CA THR A 95 -14.73 0.37 -4.06
C THR A 95 -14.04 1.15 -2.96
N GLY A 96 -14.12 0.66 -1.72
CA GLY A 96 -13.28 1.12 -0.62
C GLY A 96 -12.10 0.18 -0.39
N MET A 97 -11.15 0.60 0.41
CA MET A 97 -9.94 -0.14 0.71
C MET A 97 -9.63 -0.14 2.19
N TRP A 98 -8.92 -1.16 2.65
CA TRP A 98 -8.25 -1.12 3.94
C TRP A 98 -6.88 -1.78 3.85
N GLY A 99 -5.96 -1.33 4.70
CA GLY A 99 -4.61 -1.84 4.80
C GLY A 99 -3.99 -1.61 6.16
N ALA A 100 -2.66 -1.71 6.26
CA ALA A 100 -1.91 -1.54 7.50
C ALA A 100 -2.38 -2.44 8.65
N LEU A 101 -3.01 -3.60 8.35
CA LEU A 101 -3.48 -4.54 9.36
C LEU A 101 -2.29 -5.12 10.13
N GLN A 102 -2.34 -4.95 11.44
CA GLN A 102 -1.48 -5.61 12.41
C GLN A 102 -2.32 -6.02 13.61
N ALA A 103 -2.17 -7.23 14.11
CA ALA A 103 -2.93 -7.74 15.24
C ALA A 103 -2.10 -8.77 16.03
N GLU A 104 -2.36 -8.88 17.32
CA GLU A 104 -1.74 -9.92 18.16
C GLU A 104 -2.34 -11.31 17.92
N ASP A 105 -3.61 -11.36 17.53
CA ASP A 105 -4.32 -12.60 17.26
C ASP A 105 -5.46 -12.43 16.25
N ASP A 106 -6.09 -13.54 15.88
CA ASP A 106 -7.17 -13.62 14.88
C ASP A 106 -8.46 -12.91 15.35
N GLU A 107 -8.78 -12.93 16.63
CA GLU A 107 -9.94 -12.25 17.19
C GLU A 107 -9.82 -10.72 17.01
N VAL A 108 -8.64 -10.17 17.31
CA VAL A 108 -8.32 -8.74 17.09
C VAL A 108 -8.36 -8.41 15.61
N ALA A 109 -7.78 -9.25 14.75
CA ALA A 109 -7.80 -9.04 13.31
C ALA A 109 -9.22 -9.03 12.75
N ALA A 110 -10.07 -9.98 13.15
CA ALA A 110 -11.47 -10.05 12.74
C ALA A 110 -12.25 -8.81 13.15
N ALA A 111 -12.09 -8.35 14.41
CA ALA A 111 -12.75 -7.14 14.91
C ALA A 111 -12.33 -5.88 14.15
N LEU A 112 -11.03 -5.75 13.81
CA LEU A 112 -10.50 -4.64 13.03
C LEU A 112 -11.03 -4.64 11.60
N ILE A 113 -11.00 -5.80 10.91
CA ILE A 113 -11.51 -5.94 9.54
C ILE A 113 -12.99 -5.57 9.50
N GLN A 114 -13.80 -6.10 10.43
CA GLN A 114 -15.22 -5.77 10.52
C GLN A 114 -15.45 -4.26 10.74
N THR A 115 -14.64 -3.63 11.59
CA THR A 115 -14.72 -2.17 11.84
C THR A 115 -14.40 -1.36 10.60
N ALA A 116 -13.34 -1.72 9.87
CA ALA A 116 -12.98 -1.08 8.61
C ALA A 116 -14.08 -1.20 7.55
N GLU A 117 -14.69 -2.40 7.42
CA GLU A 117 -15.82 -2.63 6.52
C GLU A 117 -17.05 -1.83 6.90
N GLN A 118 -17.37 -1.73 8.19
CA GLN A 118 -18.49 -0.93 8.69
C GLN A 118 -18.30 0.55 8.38
N TRP A 119 -17.09 1.08 8.58
CA TRP A 119 -16.77 2.45 8.23
C TRP A 119 -16.91 2.68 6.72
N LEU A 120 -16.34 1.81 5.88
CA LEU A 120 -16.45 1.88 4.42
C LEU A 120 -17.91 1.82 3.95
N ARG A 121 -18.70 0.92 4.52
CA ARG A 121 -20.14 0.82 4.23
C ARG A 121 -20.89 2.09 4.63
N GLY A 122 -20.55 2.68 5.79
CA GLY A 122 -21.09 3.96 6.24
C GLY A 122 -20.72 5.13 5.32
N GLN A 123 -19.64 5.02 4.55
CA GLN A 123 -19.22 5.97 3.52
C GLN A 123 -19.82 5.67 2.13
N GLY A 124 -20.73 4.69 2.01
CA GLY A 124 -21.41 4.34 0.77
C GLY A 124 -20.65 3.34 -0.12
N MET A 125 -19.56 2.74 0.37
CA MET A 125 -18.86 1.69 -0.36
C MET A 125 -19.61 0.36 -0.26
N ASN A 126 -19.63 -0.40 -1.35
CA ASN A 126 -20.31 -1.70 -1.44
C ASN A 126 -19.37 -2.83 -1.86
N ARG A 127 -18.11 -2.53 -2.10
CA ARG A 127 -17.03 -3.44 -2.43
C ARG A 127 -15.77 -3.02 -1.66
N VAL A 128 -14.96 -4.00 -1.28
CA VAL A 128 -13.65 -3.75 -0.64
C VAL A 128 -12.56 -4.46 -1.42
N LEU A 129 -11.49 -3.74 -1.75
CA LEU A 129 -10.24 -4.28 -2.29
C LEU A 129 -9.17 -4.15 -1.21
N ALA A 130 -8.67 -5.28 -0.71
CA ALA A 130 -7.78 -5.30 0.44
C ALA A 130 -6.91 -6.56 0.50
N PRO A 131 -5.79 -6.54 1.27
CA PRO A 131 -5.25 -5.35 1.90
C PRO A 131 -4.61 -4.40 0.89
N MET A 132 -4.72 -3.10 1.15
CA MET A 132 -4.12 -2.02 0.38
C MET A 132 -3.76 -0.93 1.38
N THR A 133 -2.49 -0.64 1.58
CA THR A 133 -2.06 0.41 2.50
C THR A 133 -1.97 1.72 1.74
N LEU A 134 -3.00 2.56 1.89
CA LEU A 134 -3.22 3.84 1.20
C LEU A 134 -3.33 3.67 -0.32
N SER A 135 -2.25 3.69 -1.07
CA SER A 135 -2.24 3.62 -2.52
C SER A 135 -1.64 2.31 -3.05
N VAL A 136 -1.98 1.95 -4.29
CA VAL A 136 -1.29 0.90 -5.04
C VAL A 136 0.22 1.21 -5.20
N TRP A 137 0.59 2.47 -5.10
CA TRP A 137 1.97 2.95 -5.18
C TRP A 137 2.73 2.86 -3.86
N GLU A 138 2.05 2.50 -2.77
CA GLU A 138 2.68 2.32 -1.47
C GLU A 138 2.84 0.83 -1.13
N GLU A 139 1.85 0.22 -0.49
CA GLU A 139 1.92 -1.20 -0.11
C GLU A 139 0.66 -1.96 -0.57
N PRO A 140 0.61 -2.40 -1.83
CA PRO A 140 -0.51 -3.18 -2.34
C PRO A 140 -0.38 -4.66 -1.97
N GLY A 141 -1.48 -5.23 -1.50
CA GLY A 141 -1.62 -6.67 -1.36
C GLY A 141 -1.05 -7.26 -0.08
N LEU A 142 -0.95 -8.57 -0.12
CA LEU A 142 -0.51 -9.41 0.97
C LEU A 142 0.63 -10.30 0.47
N LEU A 143 1.73 -10.35 1.21
CA LEU A 143 2.81 -11.29 0.93
C LEU A 143 2.27 -12.72 1.09
N ILE A 144 2.39 -13.54 0.04
CA ILE A 144 1.92 -14.94 0.03
C ILE A 144 3.04 -15.95 -0.24
N LYS A 145 4.22 -15.47 -0.66
CA LYS A 145 5.41 -16.27 -0.95
C LYS A 145 6.65 -15.38 -0.83
N GLY A 146 7.77 -15.95 -0.35
CA GLY A 146 9.04 -15.22 -0.18
C GLY A 146 9.20 -14.65 1.24
N PHE A 147 8.65 -15.31 2.26
CA PHE A 147 8.76 -14.92 3.66
C PHE A 147 10.17 -15.08 4.25
N ASP A 148 11.04 -15.77 3.55
CA ASP A 148 12.43 -16.06 3.90
C ASP A 148 13.43 -14.99 3.45
N HIS A 149 12.93 -13.91 2.85
CA HIS A 149 13.73 -12.77 2.40
C HIS A 149 13.20 -11.45 2.98
N PRO A 150 14.07 -10.50 3.32
CA PRO A 150 13.63 -9.16 3.68
C PRO A 150 12.97 -8.48 2.48
N PRO A 151 11.95 -7.63 2.69
CA PRO A 151 11.32 -6.89 1.62
C PRO A 151 12.31 -5.89 1.01
N THR A 152 12.16 -5.64 -0.30
CA THR A 152 12.82 -4.52 -0.96
C THR A 152 12.04 -3.23 -0.70
N ILE A 153 12.59 -2.08 -1.13
CA ILE A 153 11.93 -0.79 -0.96
C ILE A 153 10.52 -0.80 -1.56
N MET A 154 9.56 -0.21 -0.87
CA MET A 154 8.13 -0.11 -1.25
C MET A 154 7.41 -1.47 -1.37
N MET A 155 7.96 -2.54 -0.80
CA MET A 155 7.29 -3.83 -0.72
C MET A 155 6.80 -4.08 0.69
N GLY A 156 5.53 -4.45 0.82
CA GLY A 156 4.93 -4.83 2.08
C GLY A 156 5.52 -6.14 2.62
N HIS A 157 5.56 -6.25 3.93
CA HIS A 157 5.93 -7.48 4.64
C HIS A 157 4.88 -7.77 5.71
N ASN A 158 4.46 -9.02 5.79
CA ASN A 158 3.49 -9.47 6.79
C ASN A 158 3.78 -10.91 7.20
N PRO A 159 3.41 -11.30 8.42
CA PRO A 159 3.47 -12.70 8.85
C PRO A 159 2.58 -13.62 7.99
N PRO A 160 2.95 -14.89 7.78
CA PRO A 160 2.19 -15.83 6.96
C PRO A 160 0.73 -16.02 7.39
N HIS A 161 0.46 -15.93 8.70
CA HIS A 161 -0.87 -16.13 9.27
C HIS A 161 -1.87 -15.01 8.93
N HIS A 162 -1.44 -13.83 8.46
CA HIS A 162 -2.35 -12.78 7.99
C HIS A 162 -3.25 -13.28 6.84
N ARG A 163 -2.76 -14.19 6.03
CA ARG A 163 -3.54 -14.76 4.93
C ARG A 163 -4.80 -15.47 5.44
N SER A 164 -4.67 -16.35 6.44
CA SER A 164 -5.82 -17.05 6.99
C SER A 164 -6.85 -16.11 7.60
N TRP A 165 -6.42 -15.09 8.34
CA TRP A 165 -7.31 -14.09 8.93
C TRP A 165 -8.16 -13.35 7.88
N ILE A 166 -7.53 -13.02 6.75
CA ILE A 166 -8.18 -12.31 5.64
C ILE A 166 -9.12 -13.24 4.88
N GLU A 167 -8.71 -14.48 4.62
CA GLU A 167 -9.55 -15.50 3.97
C GLU A 167 -10.75 -15.89 4.85
N ASP A 168 -10.57 -16.01 6.17
CA ASP A 168 -11.64 -16.29 7.15
C ASP A 168 -12.66 -15.13 7.24
N ALA A 169 -12.23 -13.90 6.99
CA ALA A 169 -13.11 -12.74 6.85
C ALA A 169 -13.88 -12.72 5.51
N GLY A 170 -13.70 -13.74 4.64
CA GLY A 170 -14.43 -13.92 3.39
C GLY A 170 -13.76 -13.33 2.16
N TYR A 171 -12.55 -12.81 2.26
CA TYR A 171 -11.80 -12.28 1.12
C TYR A 171 -11.25 -13.38 0.24
N LYS A 172 -11.10 -13.07 -1.05
CA LYS A 172 -10.52 -13.99 -2.06
C LYS A 172 -9.48 -13.25 -2.88
N GLY A 173 -8.37 -13.90 -3.20
CA GLY A 173 -7.34 -13.35 -4.07
C GLY A 173 -7.90 -13.02 -5.45
N VAL A 174 -7.70 -11.77 -5.89
CA VAL A 174 -8.18 -11.27 -7.20
C VAL A 174 -7.05 -11.00 -8.17
N LYS A 175 -5.84 -10.77 -7.67
CA LYS A 175 -4.64 -10.51 -8.48
C LYS A 175 -3.40 -10.98 -7.73
N THR A 176 -2.45 -11.54 -8.46
CA THR A 176 -1.11 -11.84 -7.95
C THR A 176 -0.10 -10.95 -8.64
N LEU A 177 0.71 -10.25 -7.85
CA LEU A 177 1.85 -9.49 -8.31
C LEU A 177 3.12 -10.30 -8.06
N ALA A 178 4.03 -10.31 -9.01
CA ALA A 178 5.32 -10.98 -8.88
C ALA A 178 6.45 -9.94 -8.78
N THR A 179 7.33 -10.12 -7.80
CA THR A 179 8.58 -9.37 -7.69
C THR A 179 9.70 -10.19 -8.30
N TYR A 180 10.57 -9.56 -9.04
CA TYR A 180 11.70 -10.18 -9.71
C TYR A 180 13.01 -9.53 -9.26
N ASP A 181 13.98 -10.36 -8.92
CA ASP A 181 15.36 -9.91 -8.73
C ASP A 181 16.06 -9.86 -10.09
N LEU A 182 16.61 -8.70 -10.43
CA LEU A 182 17.41 -8.50 -11.61
C LEU A 182 18.86 -8.22 -11.25
N ASP A 183 19.77 -9.14 -11.60
CA ASP A 183 21.20 -8.91 -11.47
C ASP A 183 21.69 -7.96 -12.57
N ILE A 184 21.83 -6.69 -12.24
CA ILE A 184 22.29 -5.64 -13.15
C ILE A 184 23.80 -5.73 -13.49
N THR A 185 24.56 -6.63 -12.84
CA THR A 185 25.97 -6.87 -13.16
C THR A 185 26.15 -7.80 -14.35
N GLN A 186 25.09 -8.53 -14.72
CA GLN A 186 25.10 -9.42 -15.87
C GLN A 186 24.99 -8.67 -17.19
N VAL A 187 25.63 -9.24 -18.21
CA VAL A 187 25.46 -8.74 -19.58
C VAL A 187 24.03 -8.99 -20.05
N TYR A 188 23.37 -7.98 -20.58
CA TYR A 188 22.03 -8.12 -21.12
C TYR A 188 21.92 -9.24 -22.16
N PRO A 189 20.79 -9.98 -22.18
CA PRO A 189 20.52 -10.95 -23.22
C PRO A 189 20.68 -10.36 -24.64
N PRO A 190 21.10 -11.15 -25.64
CA PRO A 190 21.36 -10.64 -26.99
C PRO A 190 20.18 -9.91 -27.65
N LEU A 191 18.95 -10.26 -27.29
CA LEU A 191 17.75 -9.56 -27.74
C LEU A 191 17.73 -8.12 -27.24
N ILE A 192 17.97 -7.93 -25.93
CA ILE A 192 17.98 -6.60 -25.30
C ILE A 192 19.11 -5.76 -25.87
N GLN A 193 20.31 -6.33 -26.03
CA GLN A 193 21.43 -5.61 -26.65
C GLN A 193 21.10 -5.11 -28.07
N ARG A 194 20.40 -5.92 -28.87
CA ARG A 194 19.96 -5.51 -30.22
C ARG A 194 18.91 -4.39 -30.16
N ILE A 195 17.98 -4.43 -29.21
CA ILE A 195 17.00 -3.37 -29.02
C ILE A 195 17.70 -2.06 -28.67
N VAL A 196 18.62 -2.09 -27.70
CA VAL A 196 19.41 -0.91 -27.29
C VAL A 196 20.17 -0.33 -28.48
N GLN A 197 20.94 -1.16 -29.18
CA GLN A 197 21.72 -0.74 -30.39
C GLN A 197 20.84 -0.18 -31.50
N SER A 198 19.64 -0.71 -31.69
CA SER A 198 18.66 -0.18 -32.64
C SER A 198 18.13 1.19 -32.20
N GLY A 199 17.87 1.35 -30.90
CA GLY A 199 17.44 2.62 -30.29
C GLY A 199 18.50 3.72 -30.43
N GLU A 200 19.77 3.40 -30.15
CA GLU A 200 20.91 4.32 -30.29
C GLU A 200 21.13 4.83 -31.72
N LYS A 201 20.79 4.02 -32.72
CA LYS A 201 20.90 4.37 -34.15
C LYS A 201 19.68 5.12 -34.70
N ASN A 202 18.62 5.23 -33.90
CA ASN A 202 17.38 5.83 -34.35
C ASN A 202 17.38 7.35 -34.07
N GLU A 203 17.56 8.16 -35.10
CA GLU A 203 17.59 9.64 -35.01
C GLU A 203 16.30 10.25 -34.42
N ARG A 204 15.17 9.49 -34.34
CA ARG A 204 13.94 9.93 -33.71
C ARG A 204 13.95 9.75 -32.20
N ILE A 205 14.90 9.01 -31.65
CA ILE A 205 15.06 8.78 -30.23
C ILE A 205 16.17 9.68 -29.71
N ARG A 206 15.83 10.54 -28.75
CA ARG A 206 16.80 11.38 -28.07
C ARG A 206 16.85 10.99 -26.59
N ILE A 207 17.99 10.46 -26.17
CA ILE A 207 18.29 10.21 -24.76
C ILE A 207 18.95 11.46 -24.17
N ARG A 208 18.48 11.90 -23.04
CA ARG A 208 19.01 13.04 -22.29
C ARG A 208 18.88 12.82 -20.78
N ASP A 209 19.67 13.52 -20.02
CA ASP A 209 19.52 13.59 -18.58
C ASP A 209 18.30 14.45 -18.21
N VAL A 210 17.79 14.25 -16.97
CA VAL A 210 16.76 15.09 -16.37
C VAL A 210 17.32 16.49 -16.13
N ASP A 211 16.59 17.53 -16.51
CA ASP A 211 16.97 18.92 -16.25
C ASP A 211 16.48 19.35 -14.87
N LEU A 212 17.32 19.16 -13.86
CA LEU A 212 17.00 19.55 -12.47
C LEU A 212 16.76 21.06 -12.29
N LYS A 213 17.11 21.91 -13.24
CA LYS A 213 16.79 23.36 -13.19
C LYS A 213 15.33 23.64 -13.57
N ASN A 214 14.72 22.74 -14.31
CA ASN A 214 13.32 22.80 -14.73
C ASN A 214 12.55 21.63 -14.10
N PHE A 215 12.72 21.39 -12.81
CA PHE A 215 12.24 20.22 -12.08
C PHE A 215 10.72 20.01 -12.27
N ASP A 216 9.90 21.03 -12.09
CA ASP A 216 8.44 20.93 -12.20
C ASP A 216 8.01 20.43 -13.59
N ARG A 217 8.66 20.94 -14.65
CA ARG A 217 8.39 20.49 -16.02
C ARG A 217 8.81 19.03 -16.23
N GLU A 218 9.92 18.61 -15.66
CA GLU A 218 10.38 17.21 -15.76
C GLU A 218 9.42 16.27 -15.03
N VAL A 219 8.89 16.67 -13.87
CA VAL A 219 7.86 15.94 -13.14
C VAL A 219 6.59 15.79 -13.98
N GLU A 220 6.09 16.87 -14.59
CA GLU A 220 4.92 16.81 -15.49
C GLU A 220 5.14 15.83 -16.66
N ILE A 221 6.33 15.86 -17.27
CA ILE A 221 6.68 14.95 -18.39
C ILE A 221 6.69 13.50 -17.90
N ILE A 222 7.33 13.22 -16.75
CA ILE A 222 7.43 11.87 -16.19
C ILE A 222 6.04 11.36 -15.81
N CYS A 223 5.23 12.14 -15.10
CA CYS A 223 3.87 11.78 -14.74
C CYS A 223 3.01 11.51 -15.98
N SER A 224 3.11 12.35 -17.01
CA SER A 224 2.39 12.14 -18.27
C SER A 224 2.77 10.81 -18.94
N ILE A 225 4.07 10.48 -18.99
CA ILE A 225 4.56 9.22 -19.58
C ILE A 225 4.07 8.02 -18.78
N LEU A 226 4.16 8.06 -17.44
CA LEU A 226 3.73 6.98 -16.57
C LEU A 226 2.22 6.77 -16.65
N ASN A 227 1.45 7.86 -16.64
CA ASN A 227 -0.01 7.81 -16.74
C ASN A 227 -0.48 7.25 -18.09
N ASP A 228 0.19 7.60 -19.19
CA ASP A 228 -0.10 7.03 -20.50
C ASP A 228 0.28 5.54 -20.59
N ALA A 229 1.50 5.20 -20.18
CA ALA A 229 2.04 3.86 -20.32
C ALA A 229 1.37 2.81 -19.40
N TRP A 230 0.84 3.23 -18.25
CA TRP A 230 0.30 2.33 -17.23
C TRP A 230 -1.21 2.41 -17.04
N SER A 231 -1.90 3.25 -17.82
CA SER A 231 -3.35 3.46 -17.76
C SER A 231 -4.18 2.17 -17.81
N ASP A 232 -3.72 1.16 -18.53
CA ASP A 232 -4.41 -0.12 -18.69
C ASP A 232 -4.01 -1.18 -17.65
N ASN A 233 -3.09 -0.86 -16.73
CA ASN A 233 -2.66 -1.79 -15.70
C ASN A 233 -3.74 -1.97 -14.64
N TRP A 234 -3.88 -3.20 -14.16
CA TRP A 234 -4.78 -3.52 -13.06
C TRP A 234 -4.38 -2.78 -11.78
N GLY A 235 -5.34 -2.12 -11.16
CA GLY A 235 -5.13 -1.36 -9.93
C GLY A 235 -4.50 0.02 -10.15
N PHE A 236 -4.30 0.44 -11.41
CA PHE A 236 -3.71 1.74 -11.72
C PHE A 236 -4.52 2.89 -11.13
N VAL A 237 -3.81 3.85 -10.55
CA VAL A 237 -4.33 5.15 -10.13
C VAL A 237 -3.37 6.21 -10.69
N PRO A 238 -3.85 7.27 -11.35
CA PRO A 238 -2.98 8.28 -11.96
C PRO A 238 -2.07 8.97 -10.95
N PHE A 239 -0.83 9.23 -11.37
CA PHE A 239 0.07 10.13 -10.64
C PHE A 239 -0.40 11.57 -10.80
N THR A 240 -0.40 12.32 -9.72
CA THR A 240 -0.60 13.76 -9.71
C THR A 240 0.76 14.47 -9.64
N PRO A 241 0.95 15.61 -10.32
CA PRO A 241 2.23 16.34 -10.32
C PRO A 241 2.46 17.18 -9.06
N THR A 242 1.72 16.93 -7.98
CA THR A 242 1.83 17.66 -6.70
C THR A 242 2.71 16.95 -5.70
#